data_9df102db42a8f66d8047a31d97edb22d
#
_entry.id   9df102db42a8f66d8047a31d97edb22d
#
_cell.length_a   1.000
_cell.length_b   1.000
_cell.length_c   1.000
_cell.angle_alpha   90.00
_cell.angle_beta   90.00
_cell.angle_gamma   90.00
#
_symmetry.space_group_name_H-M   'P 1'
#
loop_
_entity.id
_entity.type
_entity.pdbx_description
1 polymer ?
#
loop_
_entity_poly.entity_id
_entity_poly.type
_entity_poly.pdbx_seq_one_letter_code
_entity_poly.pdbx_strand_id
1 'polypeptide(L)'
;MRRLLATCFSIAVTCLLSAYAQTPYWQQYVRYNIEAKLNPEDKSISAFERLVYKNNSPDTLSFIWFHIWPNAYRHDSTALRQQIRNDSARSSKETSAGYGSIEGLEFKVNDNLAQTEAHPNPQYIDIVKLVLNEPLLPGDSIAITTPFKVNFPPYFSRSGYSATQFMACQWYPKPAVYDQMGWHEFPYLDMGEFYSEYADFAVTLTVPSDYVVGATGTLKTEDELQQYKRIGAANVLNRKGKPTLYKPT
;
A
#
# COMPACT_ATOMS: atom_id res chain seq x y z
N MET A 1 -49.27 -17.98 -36.99
CA MET A 1 -48.25 -16.96 -37.31
C MET A 1 -48.20 -15.80 -36.28
N ARG A 2 -49.29 -15.07 -36.02
CA ARG A 2 -49.26 -13.93 -35.05
C ARG A 2 -48.79 -14.27 -33.63
N ARG A 3 -49.16 -15.43 -33.08
CA ARG A 3 -48.70 -15.85 -31.72
C ARG A 3 -47.20 -16.22 -31.67
N LEU A 4 -46.66 -16.85 -32.73
CA LEU A 4 -45.24 -17.15 -32.83
C LEU A 4 -44.38 -15.87 -32.95
N LEU A 5 -44.82 -14.88 -33.70
CA LEU A 5 -44.14 -13.59 -33.84
C LEU A 5 -44.11 -12.81 -32.50
N ALA A 6 -45.22 -12.84 -31.74
CA ALA A 6 -45.28 -12.19 -30.42
C ALA A 6 -44.31 -12.85 -29.42
N THR A 7 -44.24 -14.19 -29.44
CA THR A 7 -43.32 -14.92 -28.54
C THR A 7 -41.86 -14.68 -28.88
N CYS A 8 -41.50 -14.67 -30.17
CA CYS A 8 -40.13 -14.35 -30.60
C CYS A 8 -39.74 -12.90 -30.27
N PHE A 9 -40.65 -11.94 -30.39
CA PHE A 9 -40.40 -10.55 -30.03
C PHE A 9 -40.22 -10.38 -28.51
N SER A 10 -41.00 -11.06 -27.68
CA SER A 10 -40.83 -11.04 -26.22
C SER A 10 -39.51 -11.64 -25.76
N ILE A 11 -39.06 -12.76 -26.37
CA ILE A 11 -37.76 -13.38 -26.08
C ILE A 11 -36.61 -12.46 -26.51
N ALA A 12 -36.69 -11.81 -27.67
CA ALA A 12 -35.68 -10.88 -28.13
C ALA A 12 -35.54 -9.64 -27.24
N VAL A 13 -36.67 -9.10 -26.74
CA VAL A 13 -36.67 -7.97 -25.78
C VAL A 13 -36.08 -8.37 -24.43
N THR A 14 -36.40 -9.57 -23.92
CA THR A 14 -35.79 -10.06 -22.67
C THR A 14 -34.28 -10.32 -22.79
N CYS A 15 -33.81 -10.85 -23.91
CA CYS A 15 -32.37 -11.03 -24.16
C CYS A 15 -31.63 -9.69 -24.30
N LEU A 16 -32.25 -8.67 -24.90
CA LEU A 16 -31.67 -7.34 -24.99
C LEU A 16 -31.59 -6.64 -23.63
N LEU A 17 -32.61 -6.80 -22.78
CA LEU A 17 -32.56 -6.23 -21.42
C LEU A 17 -31.53 -6.91 -20.51
N SER A 18 -31.26 -8.19 -20.68
CA SER A 18 -30.23 -8.90 -19.95
C SER A 18 -28.81 -8.49 -20.36
N ALA A 19 -28.60 -8.04 -21.61
CA ALA A 19 -27.32 -7.57 -22.10
C ALA A 19 -26.90 -6.20 -21.50
N TYR A 20 -27.83 -5.42 -20.98
CA TYR A 20 -27.56 -4.15 -20.32
C TYR A 20 -27.30 -4.26 -18.81
N ALA A 21 -27.42 -5.46 -18.23
CA ALA A 21 -27.36 -5.65 -16.78
C ALA A 21 -25.93 -5.92 -16.24
N GLN A 22 -24.95 -6.07 -17.09
CA GLN A 22 -23.55 -6.22 -16.65
C GLN A 22 -22.83 -4.89 -16.81
N THR A 23 -22.63 -4.17 -15.72
CA THR A 23 -21.64 -3.10 -15.71
C THR A 23 -20.28 -3.72 -16.08
N PRO A 24 -19.59 -3.22 -17.13
CA PRO A 24 -18.31 -3.75 -17.50
C PRO A 24 -17.38 -3.69 -16.29
N TYR A 25 -16.63 -4.77 -16.05
CA TYR A 25 -15.61 -4.79 -15.01
C TYR A 25 -14.59 -3.68 -15.28
N TRP A 26 -14.23 -2.94 -14.26
CA TRP A 26 -13.19 -1.93 -14.28
C TRP A 26 -12.34 -2.04 -13.02
N GLN A 27 -11.14 -1.55 -13.11
CA GLN A 27 -10.19 -1.46 -12.02
C GLN A 27 -9.41 -0.17 -12.16
N GLN A 28 -9.14 0.51 -11.08
CA GLN A 28 -8.34 1.73 -11.09
C GLN A 28 -6.91 1.40 -11.50
N TYR A 29 -6.23 2.35 -12.13
CA TYR A 29 -4.83 2.20 -12.48
C TYR A 29 -3.98 3.13 -11.63
N VAL A 30 -2.91 2.60 -11.06
CA VAL A 30 -1.96 3.37 -10.25
C VAL A 30 -0.53 3.09 -10.72
N ARG A 31 0.27 4.14 -10.82
CA ARG A 31 1.71 4.03 -11.06
C ARG A 31 2.45 4.81 -9.99
N TYR A 32 3.38 4.18 -9.32
CA TYR A 32 4.22 4.77 -8.27
C TYR A 32 5.64 5.02 -8.76
N ASN A 33 6.19 6.18 -8.35
CA ASN A 33 7.61 6.44 -8.32
C ASN A 33 7.96 6.89 -6.90
N ILE A 34 8.76 6.08 -6.19
CA ILE A 34 9.10 6.30 -4.78
C ILE A 34 10.62 6.38 -4.65
N GLU A 35 11.11 7.47 -4.07
CA GLU A 35 12.49 7.64 -3.66
C GLU A 35 12.56 7.58 -2.14
N ALA A 36 13.34 6.64 -1.59
CA ALA A 36 13.37 6.39 -0.16
C ALA A 36 14.80 6.19 0.35
N LYS A 37 15.06 6.72 1.53
CA LYS A 37 16.35 6.61 2.22
C LYS A 37 16.15 6.01 3.61
N LEU A 38 16.85 4.91 3.89
CA LEU A 38 16.91 4.32 5.22
C LEU A 38 17.84 5.15 6.13
N ASN A 39 17.36 5.47 7.32
CA ASN A 39 18.10 6.13 8.40
C ASN A 39 18.19 5.16 9.59
N PRO A 40 19.22 4.29 9.68
CA PRO A 40 19.27 3.23 10.70
C PRO A 40 19.37 3.76 12.13
N GLU A 41 20.01 4.88 12.34
CA GLU A 41 20.15 5.50 13.67
C GLU A 41 18.80 5.95 14.21
N ASP A 42 18.01 6.63 13.39
CA ASP A 42 16.67 7.11 13.72
C ASP A 42 15.61 6.01 13.64
N LYS A 43 15.96 4.81 13.17
CA LYS A 43 15.01 3.73 12.89
C LYS A 43 13.87 4.17 11.97
N SER A 44 14.23 4.87 10.89
CA SER A 44 13.23 5.49 9.99
C SER A 44 13.60 5.37 8.51
N ILE A 45 12.58 5.55 7.67
CA ILE A 45 12.72 5.81 6.23
C ILE A 45 12.17 7.20 5.94
N SER A 46 12.98 8.05 5.30
CA SER A 46 12.51 9.30 4.70
C SER A 46 12.28 9.09 3.22
N ALA A 47 11.15 9.53 2.70
CA ALA A 47 10.81 9.26 1.31
C ALA A 47 10.02 10.41 0.67
N PHE A 48 10.01 10.36 -0.66
CA PHE A 48 9.14 11.17 -1.50
C PHE A 48 8.45 10.25 -2.50
N GLU A 49 7.14 10.40 -2.62
CA GLU A 49 6.31 9.64 -3.54
C GLU A 49 5.67 10.54 -4.57
N ARG A 50 5.70 10.09 -5.81
CA ARG A 50 4.84 10.55 -6.90
C ARG A 50 4.05 9.37 -7.42
N LEU A 51 2.74 9.49 -7.42
CA LEU A 51 1.87 8.50 -8.05
C LEU A 51 0.99 9.16 -9.11
N VAL A 52 0.64 8.38 -10.13
CA VAL A 52 -0.41 8.71 -11.09
C VAL A 52 -1.60 7.82 -10.78
N TYR A 53 -2.74 8.42 -10.54
CA TYR A 53 -4.01 7.73 -10.34
C TYR A 53 -4.94 8.00 -11.51
N LYS A 54 -5.41 6.94 -12.18
CA LYS A 54 -6.37 7.02 -13.27
C LYS A 54 -7.71 6.47 -12.82
N ASN A 55 -8.74 7.26 -12.99
CA ASN A 55 -10.12 6.87 -12.73
C ASN A 55 -10.70 6.08 -13.91
N ASN A 56 -10.70 4.77 -13.80
CA ASN A 56 -11.33 3.88 -14.80
C ASN A 56 -12.79 3.51 -14.44
N SER A 57 -13.31 4.06 -13.33
CA SER A 57 -14.72 3.88 -12.95
C SER A 57 -15.63 4.75 -13.79
N PRO A 58 -16.94 4.45 -13.85
CA PRO A 58 -17.94 5.32 -14.46
C PRO A 58 -18.27 6.55 -13.60
N ASP A 59 -17.73 6.65 -12.38
CA ASP A 59 -18.08 7.67 -11.40
C ASP A 59 -17.09 8.83 -11.41
N THR A 60 -17.60 10.01 -11.08
CA THR A 60 -16.76 11.18 -10.81
C THR A 60 -16.30 11.18 -9.36
N LEU A 61 -14.99 11.21 -9.13
CA LEU A 61 -14.41 11.16 -7.79
C LEU A 61 -14.10 12.59 -7.29
N SER A 62 -14.65 12.96 -6.15
CA SER A 62 -14.34 14.25 -5.47
C SER A 62 -13.28 14.10 -4.38
N PHE A 63 -12.92 12.90 -4.01
CA PHE A 63 -11.88 12.56 -3.03
C PHE A 63 -11.31 11.18 -3.33
N ILE A 64 -10.17 10.88 -2.69
CA ILE A 64 -9.55 9.55 -2.68
C ILE A 64 -9.21 9.21 -1.24
N TRP A 65 -9.63 8.04 -0.76
CA TRP A 65 -9.13 7.50 0.51
C TRP A 65 -7.69 7.00 0.34
N PHE A 66 -6.84 7.35 1.30
CA PHE A 66 -5.46 6.87 1.37
C PHE A 66 -5.23 6.04 2.62
N HIS A 67 -4.60 4.90 2.45
CA HIS A 67 -4.01 4.12 3.52
C HIS A 67 -2.63 4.71 3.86
N ILE A 68 -2.46 5.13 5.09
CA ILE A 68 -1.20 5.56 5.70
C ILE A 68 -0.89 4.60 6.87
N TRP A 69 -0.90 3.33 6.55
CA TRP A 69 -0.92 2.21 7.49
C TRP A 69 0.19 2.17 8.55
N PRO A 70 1.40 2.76 8.40
CA PRO A 70 2.32 2.88 9.53
C PRO A 70 1.75 3.60 10.76
N ASN A 71 0.70 4.41 10.62
CA ASN A 71 0.01 5.01 11.76
C ASN A 71 -0.79 4.01 12.62
N ALA A 72 -1.07 2.80 12.12
CA ALA A 72 -1.67 1.74 12.94
C ALA A 72 -0.80 1.38 14.16
N TYR A 73 0.50 1.67 14.11
CA TYR A 73 1.47 1.43 15.19
C TYR A 73 1.62 2.61 16.15
N ARG A 74 0.88 3.72 15.95
CA ARG A 74 1.18 5.01 16.58
C ARG A 74 0.86 5.10 18.08
N HIS A 75 -0.21 4.46 18.52
CA HIS A 75 -0.65 4.45 19.94
C HIS A 75 -1.67 3.33 20.19
N ASP A 76 -2.00 3.12 21.45
CA ASP A 76 -2.77 1.96 21.93
C ASP A 76 -4.25 1.94 21.52
N SER A 77 -4.82 3.06 21.10
CA SER A 77 -6.23 3.14 20.70
C SER A 77 -6.47 2.93 19.21
N THR A 78 -5.44 2.57 18.42
CA THR A 78 -5.62 2.21 17.01
C THR A 78 -6.38 0.90 16.85
N ALA A 79 -7.02 0.70 15.68
CA ALA A 79 -7.75 -0.53 15.38
C ALA A 79 -6.87 -1.78 15.50
N LEU A 80 -5.61 -1.71 15.02
CA LEU A 80 -4.61 -2.78 15.17
C LEU A 80 -4.40 -3.15 16.64
N ARG A 81 -4.09 -2.16 17.49
CA ARG A 81 -3.81 -2.40 18.90
C ARG A 81 -5.03 -2.92 19.66
N GLN A 82 -6.20 -2.41 19.33
CA GLN A 82 -7.46 -2.91 19.91
C GLN A 82 -7.73 -4.36 19.49
N GLN A 83 -7.52 -4.71 18.22
CA GLN A 83 -7.69 -6.10 17.78
C GLN A 83 -6.78 -7.06 18.54
N ILE A 84 -5.48 -6.72 18.69
CA ILE A 84 -4.51 -7.57 19.39
C ILE A 84 -4.83 -7.67 20.87
N ARG A 85 -5.23 -6.57 21.52
CA ARG A 85 -5.59 -6.54 22.94
C ARG A 85 -6.81 -7.41 23.24
N ASN A 86 -7.75 -7.47 22.33
CA ASN A 86 -8.95 -8.30 22.45
C ASN A 86 -8.68 -9.80 22.16
N ASP A 87 -7.51 -10.13 21.62
CA ASP A 87 -7.07 -11.51 21.42
C ASP A 87 -6.22 -11.95 22.63
N SER A 88 -6.80 -12.77 23.51
CA SER A 88 -6.17 -13.23 24.73
C SER A 88 -4.86 -14.01 24.52
N ALA A 89 -4.69 -14.66 23.36
CA ALA A 89 -3.46 -15.38 23.00
C ALA A 89 -2.32 -14.44 22.59
N ARG A 90 -2.61 -13.21 22.21
CA ARG A 90 -1.66 -12.24 21.65
C ARG A 90 -1.43 -11.03 22.54
N SER A 91 -2.34 -10.71 23.43
CA SER A 91 -2.28 -9.54 24.32
C SER A 91 -0.99 -9.45 25.15
N SER A 92 -0.43 -10.59 25.55
CA SER A 92 0.85 -10.63 26.30
C SER A 92 2.07 -10.19 25.48
N LYS A 93 2.00 -10.22 24.13
CA LYS A 93 3.09 -9.79 23.25
C LYS A 93 3.04 -8.29 22.93
N GLU A 94 1.92 -7.65 23.18
CA GLU A 94 1.70 -6.24 22.88
C GLU A 94 2.38 -5.29 23.86
N THR A 95 2.44 -5.66 25.12
CA THR A 95 2.91 -4.78 26.24
C THR A 95 4.37 -4.34 26.11
N SER A 96 5.19 -4.98 25.28
CA SER A 96 6.59 -4.63 25.02
C SER A 96 6.82 -3.99 23.65
N ALA A 97 5.81 -3.90 22.79
CA ALA A 97 5.94 -3.35 21.46
C ALA A 97 5.94 -1.82 21.49
N GLY A 98 7.04 -1.20 21.04
CA GLY A 98 7.12 0.24 20.87
C GLY A 98 6.15 0.77 19.81
N TYR A 99 6.22 2.07 19.57
CA TYR A 99 5.36 2.75 18.61
C TYR A 99 6.11 3.03 17.29
N GLY A 100 5.34 3.11 16.21
CA GLY A 100 5.76 3.54 14.90
C GLY A 100 4.76 4.53 14.31
N SER A 101 5.11 5.22 13.24
CA SER A 101 4.23 6.21 12.63
C SER A 101 4.64 6.51 11.19
N ILE A 102 3.76 7.16 10.45
CA ILE A 102 4.10 7.94 9.27
C ILE A 102 3.78 9.41 9.54
N GLU A 103 4.66 10.30 9.12
CA GLU A 103 4.56 11.74 9.34
C GLU A 103 5.15 12.53 8.18
N GLY A 104 5.00 13.85 8.21
CA GLY A 104 5.51 14.74 7.15
C GLY A 104 4.72 14.66 5.85
N LEU A 105 3.50 14.12 5.86
CA LEU A 105 2.64 14.05 4.71
C LEU A 105 2.16 15.46 4.30
N GLU A 106 2.41 15.82 3.05
CA GLU A 106 1.93 17.04 2.40
C GLU A 106 1.49 16.68 0.99
N PHE A 107 0.22 16.34 0.85
CA PHE A 107 -0.33 15.92 -0.43
C PHE A 107 -0.51 17.10 -1.38
N LYS A 108 -0.01 16.92 -2.62
CA LYS A 108 -0.29 17.82 -3.74
C LYS A 108 -0.95 17.02 -4.86
N VAL A 109 -1.98 17.59 -5.44
CA VAL A 109 -2.67 17.09 -6.64
C VAL A 109 -2.36 18.03 -7.80
N ASN A 110 -1.72 17.50 -8.86
CA ASN A 110 -1.26 18.30 -10.00
C ASN A 110 -0.48 19.53 -9.55
N ASP A 111 0.47 19.33 -8.60
CA ASP A 111 1.34 20.32 -7.97
C ASP A 111 0.62 21.36 -7.06
N ASN A 112 -0.69 21.31 -6.91
CA ASN A 112 -1.45 22.15 -6.00
C ASN A 112 -1.65 21.44 -4.65
N LEU A 113 -1.44 22.18 -3.55
CA LEU A 113 -1.68 21.65 -2.21
C LEU A 113 -3.14 21.19 -2.07
N ALA A 114 -3.34 19.99 -1.55
CA ALA A 114 -4.64 19.41 -1.33
C ALA A 114 -4.90 19.17 0.16
N GLN A 115 -6.15 19.29 0.58
CA GLN A 115 -6.56 19.09 1.95
C GLN A 115 -6.76 17.60 2.25
N THR A 116 -6.49 17.22 3.49
CA THR A 116 -6.83 15.88 3.99
C THR A 116 -7.79 15.98 5.17
N GLU A 117 -8.71 15.02 5.24
CA GLU A 117 -9.64 14.85 6.35
C GLU A 117 -9.36 13.53 7.07
N ALA A 118 -9.51 13.53 8.41
CA ALA A 118 -9.41 12.30 9.18
C ALA A 118 -10.59 11.38 8.88
N HIS A 119 -10.38 10.06 9.06
CA HIS A 119 -11.46 9.10 8.96
C HIS A 119 -12.50 9.34 10.10
N PRO A 120 -13.82 9.19 9.82
CA PRO A 120 -14.86 9.39 10.84
C PRO A 120 -14.74 8.46 12.06
N ASN A 121 -14.20 7.25 11.88
CA ASN A 121 -13.88 6.37 13.00
C ASN A 121 -12.53 6.79 13.61
N PRO A 122 -12.49 7.23 14.89
CA PRO A 122 -11.28 7.74 15.53
C PRO A 122 -10.19 6.67 15.77
N GLN A 123 -10.50 5.39 15.59
CA GLN A 123 -9.52 4.31 15.66
C GLN A 123 -8.75 4.10 14.36
N TYR A 124 -9.25 4.64 13.24
CA TYR A 124 -8.72 4.47 11.89
C TYR A 124 -7.80 5.65 11.52
N ILE A 125 -6.84 5.96 12.38
CA ILE A 125 -5.88 7.07 12.17
C ILE A 125 -4.85 6.77 11.08
N ASP A 126 -4.84 5.58 10.58
CA ASP A 126 -4.03 5.06 9.48
C ASP A 126 -4.75 5.14 8.13
N ILE A 127 -5.85 5.91 8.08
CA ILE A 127 -6.63 6.24 6.89
C ILE A 127 -6.90 7.73 6.87
N VAL A 128 -6.67 8.37 5.71
CA VAL A 128 -7.00 9.77 5.47
C VAL A 128 -7.76 9.93 4.16
N LYS A 129 -8.65 10.90 4.12
CA LYS A 129 -9.36 11.29 2.91
C LYS A 129 -8.61 12.45 2.25
N LEU A 130 -8.10 12.25 1.05
CA LEU A 130 -7.55 13.31 0.21
C LEU A 130 -8.70 13.96 -0.56
N VAL A 131 -8.98 15.23 -0.27
CA VAL A 131 -10.00 16.00 -0.97
C VAL A 131 -9.41 16.54 -2.25
N LEU A 132 -10.03 16.25 -3.39
CA LEU A 132 -9.57 16.73 -4.68
C LEU A 132 -10.01 18.17 -4.89
N ASN A 133 -9.08 19.03 -5.34
CA ASN A 133 -9.38 20.44 -5.65
C ASN A 133 -10.39 20.55 -6.81
N GLU A 134 -10.32 19.61 -7.74
CA GLU A 134 -11.25 19.44 -8.85
C GLU A 134 -11.68 17.99 -8.94
N PRO A 135 -12.96 17.69 -9.23
CA PRO A 135 -13.43 16.33 -9.37
C PRO A 135 -12.71 15.58 -10.50
N LEU A 136 -12.31 14.33 -10.24
CA LEU A 136 -11.65 13.45 -11.21
C LEU A 136 -12.72 12.70 -12.02
N LEU A 137 -12.85 13.07 -13.29
CA LEU A 137 -13.85 12.48 -14.19
C LEU A 137 -13.47 11.06 -14.62
N PRO A 138 -14.46 10.26 -15.08
CA PRO A 138 -14.19 8.96 -15.70
C PRO A 138 -13.18 9.06 -16.84
N GLY A 139 -12.17 8.20 -16.81
CA GLY A 139 -11.09 8.15 -17.80
C GLY A 139 -9.93 9.10 -17.57
N ASP A 140 -10.09 10.12 -16.73
CA ASP A 140 -9.05 11.10 -16.43
C ASP A 140 -8.01 10.55 -15.43
N SER A 141 -6.88 11.25 -15.37
CA SER A 141 -5.77 10.92 -14.48
C SER A 141 -5.26 12.16 -13.76
N ILE A 142 -4.79 11.97 -12.54
CA ILE A 142 -4.12 13.01 -11.74
C ILE A 142 -2.77 12.52 -11.25
N ALA A 143 -1.84 13.46 -11.08
CA ALA A 143 -0.59 13.22 -10.38
C ALA A 143 -0.75 13.63 -8.91
N ILE A 144 -0.37 12.74 -7.99
CA ILE A 144 -0.38 13.00 -6.55
C ILE A 144 1.05 12.86 -6.04
N THR A 145 1.51 13.82 -5.24
CA THR A 145 2.83 13.78 -4.62
C THR A 145 2.75 14.03 -3.13
N THR A 146 3.65 13.41 -2.37
CA THR A 146 3.81 13.70 -0.95
C THR A 146 5.21 13.31 -0.47
N PRO A 147 5.90 14.14 0.33
CA PRO A 147 6.98 13.67 1.17
C PRO A 147 6.39 12.87 2.33
N PHE A 148 7.19 11.98 2.92
CA PHE A 148 6.82 11.30 4.16
C PHE A 148 8.03 10.72 4.88
N LYS A 149 7.86 10.49 6.19
CA LYS A 149 8.83 9.76 7.02
C LYS A 149 8.10 8.66 7.78
N VAL A 150 8.60 7.44 7.67
CA VAL A 150 8.13 6.30 8.46
C VAL A 150 9.08 6.07 9.61
N ASN A 151 8.59 6.12 10.84
CA ASN A 151 9.30 5.73 12.04
C ASN A 151 8.91 4.29 12.38
N PHE A 152 9.89 3.38 12.38
CA PHE A 152 9.65 1.97 12.64
C PHE A 152 9.50 1.69 14.14
N PRO A 153 8.51 0.89 14.56
CA PRO A 153 8.50 0.34 15.91
C PRO A 153 9.59 -0.73 16.06
N PRO A 154 9.97 -1.15 17.26
CA PRO A 154 10.55 -2.46 17.46
C PRO A 154 9.68 -3.51 16.77
N TYR A 155 10.29 -4.54 16.15
CA TYR A 155 9.58 -5.48 15.30
C TYR A 155 8.30 -6.01 15.94
N PHE A 156 7.20 -5.75 15.29
CA PHE A 156 5.88 -6.12 15.75
C PHE A 156 4.93 -6.29 14.55
N SER A 157 4.10 -7.34 14.55
CA SER A 157 3.26 -7.71 13.42
C SER A 157 4.08 -7.94 12.13
N ARG A 158 4.00 -7.07 11.13
CA ARG A 158 4.68 -7.23 9.83
C ARG A 158 5.72 -6.16 9.54
N SER A 159 5.92 -5.21 10.45
CA SER A 159 6.88 -4.09 10.24
C SER A 159 7.67 -3.81 11.50
N GLY A 160 8.84 -3.23 11.34
CA GLY A 160 9.66 -2.79 12.44
C GLY A 160 11.14 -3.04 12.24
N TYR A 161 11.90 -2.80 13.31
CA TYR A 161 13.34 -3.08 13.34
C TYR A 161 13.67 -4.10 14.43
N SER A 162 14.75 -4.86 14.21
CA SER A 162 15.34 -5.75 15.22
C SER A 162 16.87 -5.73 15.03
N ALA A 163 17.59 -5.25 16.04
CA ALA A 163 19.04 -5.00 15.94
C ALA A 163 19.37 -4.12 14.70
N THR A 164 20.02 -4.70 13.69
CA THR A 164 20.39 -4.03 12.44
C THR A 164 19.47 -4.36 11.27
N GLN A 165 18.36 -5.07 11.51
CA GLN A 165 17.44 -5.48 10.46
C GLN A 165 16.20 -4.59 10.47
N PHE A 166 15.68 -4.29 9.28
CA PHE A 166 14.44 -3.55 9.08
C PHE A 166 13.49 -4.35 8.21
N MET A 167 12.23 -4.35 8.59
CA MET A 167 11.13 -4.93 7.84
C MET A 167 10.12 -3.84 7.53
N ALA A 168 10.01 -3.48 6.27
CA ALA A 168 9.10 -2.44 5.79
C ALA A 168 7.98 -3.09 4.97
N CYS A 169 6.85 -3.34 5.61
CA CYS A 169 5.65 -3.86 4.96
C CYS A 169 4.58 -2.77 4.97
N GLN A 170 3.92 -2.55 3.81
CA GLN A 170 2.83 -1.57 3.71
C GLN A 170 3.23 -0.15 4.19
N TRP A 171 4.44 0.28 3.86
CA TRP A 171 5.13 1.43 4.49
C TRP A 171 4.88 2.78 3.80
N TYR A 172 4.38 2.80 2.58
CA TYR A 172 4.16 4.01 1.79
C TYR A 172 2.67 4.37 1.73
N PRO A 173 2.29 5.65 1.53
CA PRO A 173 0.92 6.05 1.30
C PRO A 173 0.36 5.41 0.02
N LYS A 174 -0.87 4.94 0.06
CA LYS A 174 -1.49 4.35 -1.14
C LYS A 174 -3.00 4.62 -1.18
N PRO A 175 -3.58 4.85 -2.36
CA PRO A 175 -5.03 4.89 -2.52
C PRO A 175 -5.67 3.58 -2.04
N ALA A 176 -6.79 3.69 -1.36
CA ALA A 176 -7.68 2.56 -1.13
C ALA A 176 -8.27 2.09 -2.46
N VAL A 177 -8.66 0.83 -2.53
CA VAL A 177 -9.36 0.32 -3.71
C VAL A 177 -10.72 0.98 -3.81
N TYR A 178 -11.07 1.39 -5.04
CA TYR A 178 -12.42 1.81 -5.41
C TYR A 178 -12.92 0.92 -6.52
N ASP A 179 -13.96 0.15 -6.23
CA ASP A 179 -14.57 -0.79 -7.17
C ASP A 179 -16.10 -0.64 -7.22
N GLN A 180 -16.78 -1.60 -7.81
CA GLN A 180 -18.24 -1.58 -7.95
C GLN A 180 -19.02 -1.54 -6.61
N MET A 181 -18.34 -1.89 -5.50
CA MET A 181 -18.90 -1.84 -4.15
C MET A 181 -18.59 -0.50 -3.45
N GLY A 182 -17.82 0.38 -4.09
CA GLY A 182 -17.38 1.65 -3.54
C GLY A 182 -15.95 1.62 -3.02
N TRP A 183 -15.64 2.47 -2.04
CA TRP A 183 -14.33 2.54 -1.41
C TRP A 183 -14.13 1.41 -0.40
N HIS A 184 -12.92 0.86 -0.39
CA HIS A 184 -12.46 -0.17 0.56
C HIS A 184 -11.39 0.43 1.50
N GLU A 185 -11.79 1.44 2.24
CA GLU A 185 -10.96 2.11 3.25
C GLU A 185 -11.06 1.39 4.59
N PHE A 186 -10.16 0.48 4.87
CA PHE A 186 -10.11 -0.23 6.14
C PHE A 186 -8.72 -0.15 6.78
N PRO A 187 -8.65 -0.20 8.14
CA PRO A 187 -7.42 -0.01 8.86
C PRO A 187 -6.49 -1.21 8.69
N TYR A 188 -5.21 -1.00 8.96
CA TYR A 188 -4.27 -2.08 9.14
C TYR A 188 -4.66 -2.92 10.36
N LEU A 189 -4.79 -4.23 10.17
CA LEU A 189 -5.09 -5.19 11.21
C LEU A 189 -4.05 -6.31 11.24
N ASP A 190 -3.83 -6.92 12.42
CA ASP A 190 -2.97 -8.09 12.57
C ASP A 190 -3.63 -9.35 11.97
N MET A 191 -4.92 -9.48 12.20
CA MET A 191 -5.79 -10.48 11.58
C MET A 191 -6.66 -9.81 10.52
N GLY A 192 -6.33 -9.99 9.27
CA GLY A 192 -6.99 -9.43 8.11
C GLY A 192 -6.09 -9.47 6.88
N GLU A 193 -6.70 -9.38 5.70
CA GLU A 193 -5.99 -9.33 4.44
C GLU A 193 -5.88 -7.89 3.93
N PHE A 194 -4.79 -7.61 3.25
CA PHE A 194 -4.61 -6.33 2.57
C PHE A 194 -5.31 -6.37 1.21
N TYR A 195 -6.02 -5.31 0.91
CA TYR A 195 -6.64 -5.10 -0.39
C TYR A 195 -6.11 -3.81 -0.98
N SER A 196 -5.41 -3.91 -2.10
CA SER A 196 -4.77 -2.79 -2.78
C SER A 196 -4.86 -3.00 -4.29
N GLU A 197 -4.87 -1.91 -5.05
CA GLU A 197 -4.82 -1.98 -6.50
C GLU A 197 -3.51 -2.61 -6.98
N TYR A 198 -3.57 -3.34 -8.09
CA TYR A 198 -2.38 -3.64 -8.86
C TYR A 198 -1.80 -2.37 -9.43
N ALA A 199 -0.48 -2.24 -9.42
CA ALA A 199 0.17 -1.02 -9.83
C ALA A 199 1.54 -1.26 -10.46
N ASP A 200 2.01 -0.29 -11.25
CA ASP A 200 3.39 -0.22 -11.69
C ASP A 200 4.24 0.50 -10.64
N PHE A 201 5.39 -0.07 -10.30
CA PHE A 201 6.30 0.50 -9.31
C PHE A 201 7.68 0.77 -9.88
N ALA A 202 8.17 1.99 -9.68
CA ALA A 202 9.58 2.34 -9.76
C ALA A 202 10.01 2.82 -8.37
N VAL A 203 10.91 2.06 -7.71
CA VAL A 203 11.33 2.36 -6.34
C VAL A 203 12.85 2.48 -6.30
N THR A 204 13.34 3.62 -5.82
CA THR A 204 14.75 3.86 -5.55
C THR A 204 14.97 3.82 -4.05
N LEU A 205 15.80 2.87 -3.60
CA LEU A 205 16.16 2.71 -2.18
C LEU A 205 17.62 3.12 -1.97
N THR A 206 17.84 4.09 -1.10
CA THR A 206 19.17 4.47 -0.62
C THR A 206 19.36 3.88 0.77
N VAL A 207 20.35 3.02 0.92
CA VAL A 207 20.70 2.38 2.20
C VAL A 207 22.21 2.52 2.45
N PRO A 208 22.69 2.48 3.71
CA PRO A 208 24.14 2.39 3.97
C PRO A 208 24.76 1.14 3.32
N SER A 209 26.07 1.22 3.01
CA SER A 209 26.77 0.20 2.22
C SER A 209 26.87 -1.18 2.88
N ASP A 210 26.65 -1.26 4.18
CA ASP A 210 26.62 -2.50 4.97
C ASP A 210 25.24 -3.18 4.99
N TYR A 211 24.24 -2.60 4.33
CA TYR A 211 22.91 -3.19 4.21
C TYR A 211 22.72 -3.95 2.89
N VAL A 212 21.99 -5.03 2.97
CA VAL A 212 21.51 -5.79 1.81
C VAL A 212 19.99 -5.64 1.74
N VAL A 213 19.48 -5.26 0.58
CA VAL A 213 18.04 -5.05 0.37
C VAL A 213 17.42 -6.31 -0.25
N GLY A 214 16.43 -6.87 0.43
CA GLY A 214 15.51 -7.85 -0.13
C GLY A 214 14.17 -7.19 -0.43
N ALA A 215 13.77 -7.13 -1.69
CA ALA A 215 12.52 -6.52 -2.12
C ALA A 215 11.83 -7.34 -3.21
N THR A 216 10.54 -7.11 -3.42
CA THR A 216 9.81 -7.60 -4.58
C THR A 216 10.19 -6.79 -5.83
N GLY A 217 9.97 -7.37 -7.01
CA GLY A 217 10.29 -6.73 -8.28
C GLY A 217 11.66 -7.13 -8.82
N THR A 218 12.15 -6.37 -9.80
CA THR A 218 13.43 -6.64 -10.48
C THR A 218 14.44 -5.56 -10.14
N LEU A 219 15.56 -5.95 -9.53
CA LEU A 219 16.68 -5.05 -9.27
C LEU A 219 17.29 -4.56 -10.59
N LYS A 220 17.33 -3.24 -10.78
CA LYS A 220 17.82 -2.59 -12.01
C LYS A 220 19.23 -2.05 -11.90
N THR A 221 19.76 -1.85 -10.67
CA THR A 221 21.13 -1.40 -10.44
C THR A 221 22.08 -2.56 -10.70
N GLU A 222 22.81 -2.53 -11.81
CA GLU A 222 23.62 -3.66 -12.29
C GLU A 222 24.75 -4.01 -11.32
N ASP A 223 25.47 -3.02 -10.78
CA ASP A 223 26.57 -3.26 -9.83
C ASP A 223 26.07 -3.98 -8.57
N GLU A 224 24.95 -3.55 -8.02
CA GLU A 224 24.28 -4.18 -6.88
C GLU A 224 23.87 -5.61 -7.21
N LEU A 225 23.26 -5.82 -8.38
CA LEU A 225 22.87 -7.15 -8.84
C LEU A 225 24.07 -8.10 -8.95
N GLN A 226 25.20 -7.63 -9.50
CA GLN A 226 26.42 -8.43 -9.60
C GLN A 226 27.02 -8.72 -8.22
N GLN A 227 26.97 -7.77 -7.31
CA GLN A 227 27.39 -7.98 -5.91
C GLN A 227 26.55 -9.07 -5.24
N TYR A 228 25.21 -9.02 -5.35
CA TYR A 228 24.33 -10.03 -4.75
C TYR A 228 24.53 -11.41 -5.37
N LYS A 229 24.78 -11.50 -6.68
CA LYS A 229 25.15 -12.76 -7.34
C LYS A 229 26.45 -13.35 -6.77
N ARG A 230 27.48 -12.50 -6.56
CA ARG A 230 28.76 -12.94 -5.95
C ARG A 230 28.57 -13.45 -4.51
N ILE A 231 27.83 -12.71 -3.70
CA ILE A 231 27.51 -13.09 -2.33
C ILE A 231 26.74 -14.44 -2.32
N GLY A 232 25.74 -14.58 -3.17
CA GLY A 232 24.97 -15.82 -3.30
C GLY A 232 25.82 -17.02 -3.70
N ALA A 233 26.71 -16.87 -4.69
CA ALA A 233 27.64 -17.91 -5.13
C ALA A 233 28.60 -18.32 -4.02
N ALA A 234 29.20 -17.37 -3.30
CA ALA A 234 30.08 -17.65 -2.16
C ALA A 234 29.36 -18.41 -1.04
N ASN A 235 28.12 -18.04 -0.73
CA ASN A 235 27.30 -18.72 0.28
C ASN A 235 26.96 -20.16 -0.12
N VAL A 236 26.70 -20.43 -1.40
CA VAL A 236 26.47 -21.80 -1.90
C VAL A 236 27.71 -22.68 -1.73
N LEU A 237 28.88 -22.15 -2.07
CA LEU A 237 30.16 -22.88 -1.92
C LEU A 237 30.51 -23.18 -0.45
N ASN A 238 30.15 -22.26 0.45
CA ASN A 238 30.43 -22.40 1.89
C ASN A 238 29.36 -23.23 2.64
N ARG A 239 28.31 -23.64 1.99
CA ARG A 239 27.24 -24.48 2.59
C ARG A 239 27.74 -25.93 2.81
N LYS A 240 28.46 -26.17 3.90
CA LYS A 240 28.59 -27.51 4.48
C LYS A 240 27.43 -27.76 5.46
N GLY A 241 26.22 -27.95 4.93
CA GLY A 241 25.08 -28.49 5.70
C GLY A 241 24.33 -27.55 6.67
N LYS A 242 24.78 -26.31 6.87
CA LYS A 242 24.05 -25.30 7.68
C LYS A 242 23.98 -23.96 6.92
N PRO A 243 22.85 -23.24 6.94
CA PRO A 243 22.79 -21.90 6.39
C PRO A 243 23.73 -20.99 7.19
N THR A 244 24.78 -20.48 6.56
CA THR A 244 25.62 -19.43 7.14
C THR A 244 24.94 -18.09 6.87
N LEU A 245 24.60 -17.38 7.93
CA LEU A 245 24.16 -16.00 7.81
C LEU A 245 25.34 -15.16 7.26
N TYR A 246 25.10 -14.45 6.18
CA TYR A 246 26.04 -13.46 5.67
C TYR A 246 26.25 -12.38 6.75
N LYS A 247 27.52 -12.14 7.11
CA LYS A 247 27.92 -10.98 7.92
C LYS A 247 28.60 -10.01 6.97
N PRO A 248 28.05 -8.80 6.73
CA PRO A 248 28.76 -7.76 6.02
C PRO A 248 30.05 -7.43 6.76
N THR A 249 31.13 -7.26 6.03
CA THR A 249 32.45 -6.78 6.54
C THR A 249 32.51 -5.28 6.50
#